data_dab34deb9d65546e49e7fa6b62e5e973
#
_entry.id   dab34deb9d65546e49e7fa6b62e5e973
#
_cell.length_a   1.000
_cell.length_b   1.000
_cell.length_c   1.000
_cell.angle_alpha   90.00
_cell.angle_beta   90.00
_cell.angle_gamma   90.00
#
_symmetry.space_group_name_H-M   'P 1'
#
loop_
_entity.id
_entity.type
_entity.pdbx_description
1 polymer ?
#
loop_
_entity_poly.entity_id
_entity_poly.type
_entity_poly.pdbx_seq_one_letter_code
_entity_poly.pdbx_strand_id
1 'polypeptide(L)'
;MRPDTTEETFVPVWWLPEGHSQTLWRKFSGAETVEHVRNRVDLEDGDFIDVDFLSASQMDAARQRALVVLLHGLCGSSSSSYILSLQRHLSTEGYSSIAMNFRGCSGELNRRGRAYHSGVSDDLQEVLNAVIETFNPDTISLVGYSLGGNVLLKWLGEGRDYAMINRAVAVSTPFTLSLCSQAMSSGAARLYGGYFTRRLLSDFLAKRRAFKQAGAADFDLLSELGDMSHVSSILDFDDAITAPLHGFRNASDYYERCSSINLLPHIAVPTLLIQARDDPLIPLSALPDPRQLSASTRLELSAKGGHVGFVSGRNSNWL
;
A
#
# COMPACT_ATOMS: atom_id res chain seq x y z
N MET A 1 -12.44 -10.05 26.19
CA MET A 1 -13.28 -9.06 25.49
C MET A 1 -13.32 -9.49 24.03
N ARG A 2 -14.47 -9.66 23.40
CA ARG A 2 -14.52 -9.99 21.96
C ARG A 2 -14.06 -8.77 21.16
N PRO A 3 -13.24 -8.92 20.11
CA PRO A 3 -12.94 -7.81 19.22
C PRO A 3 -14.25 -7.30 18.61
N ASP A 4 -14.47 -6.00 18.74
CA ASP A 4 -15.72 -5.35 18.32
C ASP A 4 -15.66 -5.09 16.83
N THR A 5 -16.46 -5.80 16.05
CA THR A 5 -16.75 -5.45 14.65
C THR A 5 -17.93 -4.51 14.68
N THR A 6 -17.70 -3.22 14.71
CA THR A 6 -18.78 -2.25 14.54
C THR A 6 -19.09 -2.10 13.04
N GLU A 7 -20.33 -2.36 12.67
CA GLU A 7 -20.87 -1.85 11.41
C GLU A 7 -21.04 -0.34 11.56
N GLU A 8 -19.97 0.44 11.33
CA GLU A 8 -20.16 1.86 11.20
C GLU A 8 -20.79 2.18 9.84
N THR A 9 -21.74 3.07 9.89
CA THR A 9 -22.56 3.46 8.76
C THR A 9 -21.83 4.48 7.90
N PHE A 10 -20.82 4.03 7.15
CA PHE A 10 -20.34 4.84 6.03
C PHE A 10 -21.50 5.01 5.06
N VAL A 11 -21.88 6.26 4.78
CA VAL A 11 -22.93 6.60 3.82
C VAL A 11 -22.26 7.21 2.58
N PRO A 12 -22.27 6.48 1.45
CA PRO A 12 -21.70 7.01 0.22
C PRO A 12 -22.51 8.22 -0.27
N VAL A 13 -21.87 9.08 -1.05
CA VAL A 13 -22.61 10.10 -1.80
C VAL A 13 -23.65 9.46 -2.70
N TRP A 14 -24.82 10.03 -2.80
CA TRP A 14 -25.97 9.46 -3.51
C TRP A 14 -25.71 9.15 -5.00
N TRP A 15 -24.78 9.84 -5.63
CA TRP A 15 -24.40 9.68 -7.04
C TRP A 15 -23.24 8.69 -7.28
N LEU A 16 -22.62 8.16 -6.20
CA LEU A 16 -21.64 7.05 -6.23
C LEU A 16 -22.07 5.93 -5.28
N PRO A 17 -23.22 5.27 -5.54
CA PRO A 17 -23.82 4.34 -4.56
C PRO A 17 -23.15 2.95 -4.53
N GLU A 18 -22.26 2.65 -5.47
CA GLU A 18 -21.71 1.31 -5.68
C GLU A 18 -20.19 1.28 -5.64
N GLY A 19 -19.62 0.12 -5.25
CA GLY A 19 -18.18 -0.06 -5.07
C GLY A 19 -17.35 0.24 -6.32
N HIS A 20 -17.80 -0.12 -7.52
CA HIS A 20 -17.09 0.22 -8.75
C HIS A 20 -17.03 1.74 -9.00
N SER A 21 -18.15 2.44 -8.80
CA SER A 21 -18.20 3.89 -8.97
C SER A 21 -17.33 4.61 -7.94
N GLN A 22 -17.35 4.17 -6.68
CA GLN A 22 -16.49 4.64 -5.59
C GLN A 22 -15.00 4.46 -5.96
N THR A 23 -14.63 3.27 -6.42
CA THR A 23 -13.23 2.93 -6.80
C THR A 23 -12.72 3.78 -7.97
N LEU A 24 -13.57 3.98 -8.99
CA LEU A 24 -13.18 4.67 -10.22
C LEU A 24 -13.17 6.18 -10.07
N TRP A 25 -14.01 6.74 -9.19
CA TRP A 25 -14.12 8.19 -8.99
C TRP A 25 -12.77 8.88 -8.77
N ARG A 26 -11.87 8.22 -8.08
CA ARG A 26 -10.52 8.73 -7.81
C ARG A 26 -9.71 9.08 -9.05
N LYS A 27 -9.94 8.39 -10.17
CA LYS A 27 -9.26 8.70 -11.44
C LYS A 27 -9.79 9.99 -12.09
N PHE A 28 -10.99 10.41 -11.69
CA PHE A 28 -11.69 11.56 -12.28
C PHE A 28 -11.72 12.77 -11.33
N SER A 29 -11.63 12.55 -10.02
CA SER A 29 -11.45 13.65 -9.06
C SER A 29 -10.06 14.24 -9.25
N GLY A 30 -9.98 15.52 -9.60
CA GLY A 30 -8.72 16.21 -9.87
C GLY A 30 -7.71 15.99 -8.74
N ALA A 31 -6.46 15.76 -9.11
CA ALA A 31 -5.38 15.62 -8.14
C ALA A 31 -5.13 16.95 -7.46
N GLU A 32 -5.15 16.97 -6.14
CA GLU A 32 -4.66 18.10 -5.36
C GLU A 32 -3.15 18.23 -5.60
N THR A 33 -2.66 19.45 -5.76
CA THR A 33 -1.23 19.72 -5.82
C THR A 33 -0.72 19.98 -4.42
N VAL A 34 0.34 19.27 -4.03
CA VAL A 34 1.04 19.43 -2.75
C VAL A 34 2.51 19.61 -3.06
N GLU A 35 3.14 20.60 -2.45
CA GLU A 35 4.58 20.81 -2.56
C GLU A 35 5.29 19.94 -1.53
N HIS A 36 5.91 18.86 -2.00
CA HIS A 36 6.70 17.96 -1.17
C HIS A 36 8.17 18.35 -1.13
N VAL A 37 8.80 18.07 0.01
CA VAL A 37 10.27 17.97 0.11
C VAL A 37 10.63 16.50 -0.05
N ARG A 38 11.25 16.14 -1.17
CA ARG A 38 11.72 14.78 -1.43
C ARG A 38 13.04 14.51 -0.72
N ASN A 39 13.08 13.40 0.01
CA ASN A 39 14.29 12.87 0.62
C ASN A 39 14.53 11.47 0.09
N ARG A 40 15.79 11.15 -0.20
CA ARG A 40 16.20 9.81 -0.63
C ARG A 40 16.75 9.04 0.54
N VAL A 41 16.27 7.82 0.72
CA VAL A 41 16.76 6.83 1.66
C VAL A 41 17.57 5.81 0.86
N ASP A 42 18.89 5.77 1.05
CA ASP A 42 19.73 4.72 0.50
C ASP A 42 19.58 3.46 1.36
N LEU A 43 19.34 2.32 0.71
CA LEU A 43 19.07 1.05 1.36
C LEU A 43 20.35 0.20 1.49
N GLU A 44 20.35 -0.74 2.43
CA GLU A 44 21.51 -1.62 2.70
C GLU A 44 21.95 -2.43 1.48
N ASP A 45 21.02 -2.77 0.57
CA ASP A 45 21.33 -3.51 -0.66
C ASP A 45 21.88 -2.62 -1.80
N GLY A 46 22.10 -1.33 -1.54
CA GLY A 46 22.61 -0.34 -2.50
C GLY A 46 21.53 0.26 -3.40
N ASP A 47 20.28 -0.05 -3.18
CA ASP A 47 19.13 0.57 -3.83
C ASP A 47 18.71 1.86 -3.11
N PHE A 48 17.58 2.42 -3.45
CA PHE A 48 16.99 3.57 -2.76
C PHE A 48 15.47 3.55 -2.76
N ILE A 49 14.92 4.28 -1.81
CA ILE A 49 13.51 4.64 -1.72
C ILE A 49 13.40 6.15 -1.53
N ASP A 50 12.58 6.80 -2.34
CA ASP A 50 12.27 8.21 -2.15
C ASP A 50 11.05 8.36 -1.24
N VAL A 51 11.15 9.28 -0.28
CA VAL A 51 10.07 9.65 0.62
C VAL A 51 9.74 11.13 0.44
N ASP A 52 8.46 11.44 0.36
CA ASP A 52 7.97 12.80 0.11
C ASP A 52 7.35 13.38 1.39
N PHE A 53 8.07 14.31 1.99
CA PHE A 53 7.70 14.98 3.24
C PHE A 53 6.81 16.20 2.99
N LEU A 54 5.75 16.31 3.79
CA LEU A 54 4.91 17.49 3.90
C LEU A 54 4.82 17.95 5.36
N SER A 55 5.22 19.18 5.63
CA SER A 55 5.12 19.79 6.96
C SER A 55 3.68 20.18 7.31
N ALA A 56 3.39 20.23 8.60
CA ALA A 56 2.19 20.86 9.10
C ALA A 56 2.11 22.34 8.68
N SER A 57 0.93 22.79 8.26
CA SER A 57 0.69 24.18 7.87
C SER A 57 0.57 25.12 9.07
N GLN A 58 0.14 24.57 10.22
CA GLN A 58 0.07 25.26 11.50
C GLN A 58 0.79 24.40 12.54
N MET A 59 1.74 24.99 13.26
CA MET A 59 2.51 24.30 14.28
C MET A 59 1.72 24.28 15.59
N ASP A 60 1.17 23.11 15.94
CA ASP A 60 0.69 22.83 17.30
C ASP A 60 1.84 22.21 18.09
N ALA A 61 2.22 22.84 19.20
CA ALA A 61 3.34 22.37 20.04
C ALA A 61 3.15 20.92 20.51
N ALA A 62 1.89 20.47 20.72
CA ALA A 62 1.58 19.11 21.12
C ALA A 62 1.76 18.08 20.00
N ARG A 63 1.74 18.52 18.72
CA ARG A 63 1.81 17.68 17.52
C ARG A 63 3.11 17.86 16.73
N GLN A 64 3.95 18.81 17.12
CA GLN A 64 5.15 19.22 16.40
C GLN A 64 6.09 18.06 16.07
N ARG A 65 6.12 17.03 16.92
CA ARG A 65 6.98 15.86 16.76
C ARG A 65 6.19 14.57 16.52
N ALA A 66 4.89 14.67 16.23
CA ALA A 66 4.09 13.55 15.76
C ALA A 66 4.17 13.47 14.23
N LEU A 67 4.50 12.29 13.72
CA LEU A 67 4.70 12.07 12.29
C LEU A 67 3.75 10.97 11.78
N VAL A 68 3.19 11.17 10.58
CA VAL A 68 2.36 10.15 9.91
C VAL A 68 3.08 9.65 8.68
N VAL A 69 3.34 8.33 8.59
CA VAL A 69 3.97 7.69 7.43
C VAL A 69 2.91 6.95 6.62
N LEU A 70 2.88 7.22 5.32
CA LEU A 70 1.86 6.75 4.38
C LEU A 70 2.46 5.79 3.34
N LEU A 71 1.80 4.65 3.13
CA LEU A 71 2.18 3.64 2.14
C LEU A 71 1.09 3.54 1.07
N HIS A 72 1.46 3.72 -0.19
CA HIS A 72 0.52 3.66 -1.32
C HIS A 72 0.18 2.23 -1.76
N GLY A 73 -0.84 2.08 -2.59
CA GLY A 73 -1.26 0.81 -3.18
C GLY A 73 -0.50 0.43 -4.45
N LEU A 74 -0.88 -0.71 -5.04
CA LEU A 74 -0.30 -1.24 -6.28
C LEU A 74 -0.34 -0.21 -7.42
N CYS A 75 0.78 -0.04 -8.12
CA CYS A 75 0.97 0.95 -9.19
C CYS A 75 0.71 2.41 -8.77
N GLY A 76 0.73 2.71 -7.47
CA GLY A 76 0.63 4.05 -6.92
C GLY A 76 1.97 4.72 -6.70
N SER A 77 1.93 5.87 -6.03
CA SER A 77 3.07 6.66 -5.57
C SER A 77 2.62 7.64 -4.49
N SER A 78 3.53 8.44 -3.96
CA SER A 78 3.22 9.62 -3.15
C SER A 78 2.28 10.60 -3.83
N SER A 79 2.24 10.62 -5.17
CA SER A 79 1.35 11.47 -5.98
C SER A 79 -0.03 10.86 -6.21
N SER A 80 -0.34 9.70 -5.63
CA SER A 80 -1.70 9.14 -5.67
C SER A 80 -2.69 10.06 -4.97
N SER A 81 -3.86 10.29 -5.57
CA SER A 81 -4.84 11.28 -5.07
C SER A 81 -5.22 11.08 -3.60
N TYR A 82 -5.33 9.82 -3.15
CA TYR A 82 -5.64 9.50 -1.75
C TYR A 82 -4.48 9.79 -0.79
N ILE A 83 -3.24 9.67 -1.25
CA ILE A 83 -2.06 10.06 -0.46
C ILE A 83 -2.02 11.57 -0.32
N LEU A 84 -2.14 12.30 -1.44
CA LEU A 84 -2.13 13.77 -1.46
C LEU A 84 -3.25 14.36 -0.61
N SER A 85 -4.46 13.82 -0.75
CA SER A 85 -5.63 14.29 0.02
C SER A 85 -5.43 14.09 1.53
N LEU A 86 -4.93 12.91 1.94
CA LEU A 86 -4.64 12.66 3.36
C LEU A 86 -3.49 13.55 3.87
N GLN A 87 -2.38 13.69 3.12
CA GLN A 87 -1.28 14.55 3.53
C GLN A 87 -1.72 16.01 3.71
N ARG A 88 -2.52 16.52 2.78
CA ARG A 88 -3.09 17.87 2.89
C ARG A 88 -3.97 18.01 4.12
N HIS A 89 -4.88 17.06 4.34
CA HIS A 89 -5.74 17.09 5.53
C HIS A 89 -4.91 17.04 6.82
N LEU A 90 -3.95 16.12 6.91
CA LEU A 90 -3.04 16.04 8.05
C LEU A 90 -2.28 17.36 8.28
N SER A 91 -1.78 17.98 7.21
CA SER A 91 -1.09 19.27 7.29
C SER A 91 -2.01 20.37 7.86
N THR A 92 -3.28 20.43 7.43
CA THR A 92 -4.24 21.40 7.98
C THR A 92 -4.61 21.14 9.43
N GLU A 93 -4.56 19.86 9.86
CA GLU A 93 -4.79 19.44 11.25
C GLU A 93 -3.55 19.55 12.14
N GLY A 94 -2.45 20.07 11.63
CA GLY A 94 -1.21 20.31 12.39
C GLY A 94 -0.28 19.09 12.49
N TYR A 95 -0.43 18.09 11.61
CA TYR A 95 0.45 16.94 11.54
C TYR A 95 1.38 17.01 10.33
N SER A 96 2.66 16.76 10.54
CA SER A 96 3.60 16.47 9.45
C SER A 96 3.43 15.04 8.96
N SER A 97 3.68 14.81 7.67
CA SER A 97 3.54 13.49 7.08
C SER A 97 4.62 13.17 6.05
N ILE A 98 4.89 11.88 5.89
CA ILE A 98 5.81 11.33 4.90
C ILE A 98 5.06 10.31 4.05
N ALA A 99 5.09 10.45 2.73
CA ALA A 99 4.63 9.44 1.79
C ALA A 99 5.81 8.66 1.24
N MET A 100 5.87 7.35 1.53
CA MET A 100 6.86 6.44 1.00
C MET A 100 6.51 6.09 -0.45
N ASN A 101 7.48 6.16 -1.36
CA ASN A 101 7.36 5.58 -2.69
C ASN A 101 8.05 4.22 -2.70
N PHE A 102 7.33 3.14 -2.97
CA PHE A 102 7.99 1.85 -3.13
C PHE A 102 9.03 1.91 -4.27
N ARG A 103 9.98 0.96 -4.29
CA ARG A 103 11.07 0.91 -5.29
C ARG A 103 10.55 1.11 -6.71
N GLY A 104 11.10 2.08 -7.43
CA GLY A 104 10.72 2.43 -8.79
C GLY A 104 9.40 3.17 -8.96
N CYS A 105 8.74 3.60 -7.86
CA CYS A 105 7.47 4.32 -7.89
C CYS A 105 7.56 5.83 -7.74
N SER A 106 8.76 6.39 -7.53
CA SER A 106 8.96 7.84 -7.32
C SER A 106 9.06 8.66 -8.63
N GLY A 107 8.97 8.01 -9.79
CA GLY A 107 9.23 8.59 -11.10
C GLY A 107 10.66 8.34 -11.60
N GLU A 108 11.54 7.82 -10.75
CA GLU A 108 12.89 7.37 -11.08
C GLU A 108 12.98 5.85 -10.89
N LEU A 109 13.67 5.17 -11.82
CA LEU A 109 13.93 3.74 -11.69
C LEU A 109 14.90 3.49 -10.54
N ASN A 110 14.59 2.53 -9.69
CA ASN A 110 15.51 2.08 -8.66
C ASN A 110 16.74 1.39 -9.26
N ARG A 111 17.84 1.33 -8.51
CA ARG A 111 19.18 0.89 -8.98
C ARG A 111 19.30 -0.63 -9.14
N ARG A 112 18.53 -1.40 -8.34
CA ARG A 112 18.60 -2.86 -8.31
C ARG A 112 17.57 -3.51 -9.24
N GLY A 113 17.83 -4.75 -9.66
CA GLY A 113 16.87 -5.58 -10.42
C GLY A 113 15.56 -5.82 -9.66
N ARG A 114 15.61 -5.89 -8.33
CA ARG A 114 14.45 -6.01 -7.45
C ARG A 114 13.40 -4.93 -7.71
N ALA A 115 12.14 -5.29 -7.51
CA ALA A 115 11.01 -4.38 -7.51
C ALA A 115 10.31 -4.43 -6.14
N TYR A 116 9.26 -3.65 -5.94
CA TYR A 116 8.41 -3.81 -4.77
C TYR A 116 7.42 -4.97 -4.96
N HIS A 117 6.95 -5.52 -3.85
CA HIS A 117 5.89 -6.52 -3.81
C HIS A 117 5.11 -6.42 -2.49
N SER A 118 4.02 -7.19 -2.35
CA SER A 118 3.12 -7.07 -1.18
C SER A 118 3.75 -7.48 0.17
N GLY A 119 4.95 -8.00 0.17
CA GLY A 119 5.65 -8.47 1.38
C GLY A 119 6.92 -7.71 1.73
N VAL A 120 7.20 -6.53 1.14
CA VAL A 120 8.45 -5.75 1.36
C VAL A 120 8.47 -5.03 2.72
N SER A 121 8.25 -5.78 3.80
CA SER A 121 8.31 -5.24 5.16
C SER A 121 9.73 -4.80 5.56
N ASP A 122 10.77 -5.36 4.94
CA ASP A 122 12.17 -4.94 5.17
C ASP A 122 12.42 -3.53 4.62
N ASP A 123 11.89 -3.21 3.44
CA ASP A 123 11.97 -1.86 2.87
C ASP A 123 11.29 -0.83 3.79
N LEU A 124 10.13 -1.15 4.36
CA LEU A 124 9.47 -0.29 5.34
C LEU A 124 10.31 -0.11 6.60
N GLN A 125 10.97 -1.18 7.06
CA GLN A 125 11.86 -1.14 8.21
C GLN A 125 13.02 -0.15 8.00
N GLU A 126 13.71 -0.24 6.86
CA GLU A 126 14.82 0.66 6.55
C GLU A 126 14.37 2.12 6.40
N VAL A 127 13.21 2.34 5.77
CA VAL A 127 12.61 3.68 5.68
C VAL A 127 12.27 4.23 7.06
N LEU A 128 11.68 3.44 7.96
CA LEU A 128 11.36 3.89 9.31
C LEU A 128 12.63 4.23 10.10
N ASN A 129 13.71 3.44 9.97
CA ASN A 129 14.98 3.76 10.60
C ASN A 129 15.51 5.13 10.15
N ALA A 130 15.56 5.37 8.83
CA ALA A 130 16.02 6.63 8.26
C ALA A 130 15.13 7.82 8.66
N VAL A 131 13.81 7.61 8.72
CA VAL A 131 12.83 8.62 9.16
C VAL A 131 13.04 8.98 10.63
N ILE A 132 13.26 7.99 11.48
CA ILE A 132 13.53 8.21 12.91
C ILE A 132 14.82 9.00 13.10
N GLU A 133 15.87 8.62 12.39
CA GLU A 133 17.16 9.30 12.46
C GLU A 133 17.09 10.76 11.96
N THR A 134 16.39 10.98 10.84
CA THR A 134 16.32 12.30 10.20
C THR A 134 15.39 13.26 10.91
N PHE A 135 14.22 12.82 11.32
CA PHE A 135 13.15 13.70 11.85
C PHE A 135 13.02 13.65 13.37
N ASN A 136 13.61 12.65 14.01
CA ASN A 136 13.58 12.44 15.47
C ASN A 136 12.17 12.65 16.07
N PRO A 137 11.12 11.93 15.57
CA PRO A 137 9.75 12.12 16.03
C PRO A 137 9.56 11.52 17.45
N ASP A 138 8.64 12.09 18.22
CA ASP A 138 8.22 11.49 19.49
C ASP A 138 7.26 10.32 19.29
N THR A 139 6.42 10.43 18.28
CA THR A 139 5.45 9.38 17.90
C THR A 139 5.30 9.28 16.39
N ILE A 140 5.10 8.05 15.90
CA ILE A 140 4.80 7.76 14.51
C ILE A 140 3.46 7.03 14.42
N SER A 141 2.59 7.49 13.52
CA SER A 141 1.39 6.77 13.09
C SER A 141 1.59 6.28 11.66
N LEU A 142 1.11 5.07 11.34
CA LEU A 142 1.29 4.45 10.03
C LEU A 142 -0.05 4.30 9.32
N VAL A 143 -0.11 4.64 8.03
CA VAL A 143 -1.32 4.43 7.22
C VAL A 143 -0.93 3.72 5.93
N GLY A 144 -1.54 2.56 5.67
CA GLY A 144 -1.31 1.79 4.46
C GLY A 144 -2.59 1.59 3.64
N TYR A 145 -2.48 1.79 2.34
CA TYR A 145 -3.60 1.60 1.41
C TYR A 145 -3.37 0.39 0.52
N SER A 146 -4.37 -0.48 0.40
CA SER A 146 -4.33 -1.65 -0.48
C SER A 146 -3.06 -2.49 -0.25
N LEU A 147 -2.19 -2.67 -1.25
CA LEU A 147 -0.89 -3.32 -1.13
C LEU A 147 -0.07 -2.74 0.04
N GLY A 148 -0.02 -1.42 0.19
CA GLY A 148 0.68 -0.76 1.30
C GLY A 148 0.08 -1.11 2.67
N GLY A 149 -1.23 -1.37 2.73
CA GLY A 149 -1.88 -1.91 3.94
C GLY A 149 -1.37 -3.31 4.28
N ASN A 150 -1.21 -4.18 3.28
CA ASN A 150 -0.67 -5.52 3.51
C ASN A 150 0.80 -5.50 3.97
N VAL A 151 1.64 -4.65 3.36
CA VAL A 151 3.04 -4.44 3.79
C VAL A 151 3.08 -3.96 5.25
N LEU A 152 2.26 -2.98 5.59
CA LEU A 152 2.14 -2.44 6.95
C LEU A 152 1.74 -3.52 7.96
N LEU A 153 0.67 -4.26 7.68
CA LEU A 153 0.17 -5.29 8.60
C LEU A 153 1.15 -6.46 8.74
N LYS A 154 1.84 -6.81 7.66
CA LYS A 154 2.91 -7.81 7.71
C LYS A 154 4.05 -7.32 8.61
N TRP A 155 4.51 -6.09 8.43
CA TRP A 155 5.56 -5.49 9.25
C TRP A 155 5.20 -5.48 10.74
N LEU A 156 3.97 -5.05 11.09
CA LEU A 156 3.48 -5.04 12.47
C LEU A 156 3.39 -6.45 13.07
N GLY A 157 2.90 -7.41 12.30
CA GLY A 157 2.68 -8.78 12.76
C GLY A 157 3.96 -9.63 12.84
N GLU A 158 5.07 -9.18 12.23
CA GLU A 158 6.41 -9.78 12.37
C GLU A 158 7.05 -9.47 13.72
N GLY A 159 6.36 -8.72 14.59
CA GLY A 159 6.86 -8.39 15.93
C GLY A 159 8.01 -7.39 15.93
N ARG A 160 8.12 -6.60 14.85
CA ARG A 160 9.08 -5.49 14.81
C ARG A 160 8.54 -4.38 15.68
N ASP A 161 9.20 -4.15 16.81
CA ASP A 161 8.73 -3.24 17.84
C ASP A 161 9.53 -1.94 17.85
N TYR A 162 8.81 -0.85 17.66
CA TYR A 162 9.30 0.49 17.97
C TYR A 162 8.33 1.15 18.95
N ALA A 163 8.81 1.44 20.13
CA ALA A 163 8.02 2.09 21.18
C ALA A 163 7.33 3.39 20.73
N MET A 164 7.87 4.04 19.68
CA MET A 164 7.29 5.26 19.11
C MET A 164 6.17 5.03 18.09
N ILE A 165 5.95 3.78 17.65
CA ILE A 165 4.80 3.48 16.77
C ILE A 165 3.54 3.48 17.61
N ASN A 166 2.75 4.54 17.46
CA ASN A 166 1.60 4.81 18.31
C ASN A 166 0.33 4.12 17.80
N ARG A 167 0.08 4.20 16.49
CA ARG A 167 -1.16 3.69 15.87
C ARG A 167 -0.91 3.30 14.42
N ALA A 168 -1.78 2.43 13.90
CA ALA A 168 -1.78 2.07 12.50
C ALA A 168 -3.20 2.04 11.92
N VAL A 169 -3.31 2.34 10.61
CA VAL A 169 -4.55 2.21 9.84
C VAL A 169 -4.23 1.49 8.54
N ALA A 170 -5.02 0.47 8.19
CA ALA A 170 -4.91 -0.24 6.93
C ALA A 170 -6.25 -0.18 6.19
N VAL A 171 -6.25 0.37 4.98
CA VAL A 171 -7.45 0.64 4.20
C VAL A 171 -7.50 -0.24 2.96
N SER A 172 -8.62 -0.94 2.74
CA SER A 172 -8.87 -1.80 1.56
C SER A 172 -7.73 -2.81 1.31
N THR A 173 -7.32 -3.51 2.36
CA THR A 173 -6.14 -4.36 2.35
C THR A 173 -6.41 -5.75 1.77
N PRO A 174 -5.55 -6.28 0.86
CA PRO A 174 -5.63 -7.65 0.37
C PRO A 174 -4.99 -8.62 1.38
N PHE A 175 -5.69 -8.92 2.49
CA PHE A 175 -5.16 -9.76 3.59
C PHE A 175 -4.72 -11.15 3.13
N THR A 176 -5.44 -11.73 2.14
CA THR A 176 -5.16 -13.04 1.54
C THR A 176 -4.89 -12.84 0.05
N LEU A 177 -3.61 -12.73 -0.32
CA LEU A 177 -3.18 -12.34 -1.67
C LEU A 177 -3.68 -13.31 -2.75
N SER A 178 -3.68 -14.61 -2.48
CA SER A 178 -4.15 -15.64 -3.43
C SER A 178 -5.62 -15.45 -3.81
N LEU A 179 -6.49 -15.18 -2.83
CA LEU A 179 -7.92 -14.95 -3.07
C LEU A 179 -8.17 -13.64 -3.83
N CYS A 180 -7.39 -12.59 -3.53
CA CYS A 180 -7.49 -11.33 -4.24
C CYS A 180 -7.00 -11.44 -5.69
N SER A 181 -5.88 -12.14 -5.94
CA SER A 181 -5.38 -12.43 -7.28
C SER A 181 -6.39 -13.25 -8.10
N GLN A 182 -7.00 -14.27 -7.49
CA GLN A 182 -8.03 -15.07 -8.13
C GLN A 182 -9.28 -14.23 -8.47
N ALA A 183 -9.74 -13.38 -7.56
CA ALA A 183 -10.87 -12.49 -7.79
C ALA A 183 -10.63 -11.56 -8.98
N MET A 184 -9.43 -10.99 -9.10
CA MET A 184 -9.03 -10.14 -10.22
C MET A 184 -8.88 -10.88 -11.57
N SER A 185 -9.03 -12.20 -11.60
CA SER A 185 -8.99 -13.01 -12.84
C SER A 185 -10.39 -13.32 -13.37
N SER A 186 -11.47 -12.93 -12.68
CA SER A 186 -12.85 -13.30 -13.01
C SER A 186 -13.83 -12.12 -12.92
N GLY A 187 -15.01 -12.27 -13.54
CA GLY A 187 -16.09 -11.28 -13.46
C GLY A 187 -15.67 -9.86 -13.88
N ALA A 188 -16.31 -8.86 -13.31
CA ALA A 188 -15.99 -7.44 -13.56
C ALA A 188 -14.61 -7.05 -13.02
N ALA A 189 -14.11 -7.70 -11.97
CA ALA A 189 -12.80 -7.46 -11.39
C ALA A 189 -11.64 -7.75 -12.36
N ARG A 190 -11.87 -8.60 -13.39
CA ARG A 190 -10.91 -8.87 -14.47
C ARG A 190 -10.45 -7.61 -15.22
N LEU A 191 -11.28 -6.57 -15.27
CA LEU A 191 -10.90 -5.30 -15.89
C LEU A 191 -9.79 -4.61 -15.09
N TYR A 192 -9.88 -4.64 -13.76
CA TYR A 192 -8.84 -4.11 -12.88
C TYR A 192 -7.58 -4.97 -12.94
N GLY A 193 -7.73 -6.31 -12.87
CA GLY A 193 -6.62 -7.24 -13.02
C GLY A 193 -5.84 -7.01 -14.32
N GLY A 194 -6.55 -6.91 -15.45
CA GLY A 194 -5.94 -6.61 -16.75
C GLY A 194 -5.27 -5.23 -16.83
N TYR A 195 -5.82 -4.23 -16.14
CA TYR A 195 -5.18 -2.91 -16.03
C TYR A 195 -3.86 -2.99 -15.26
N PHE A 196 -3.87 -3.60 -14.07
CA PHE A 196 -2.67 -3.74 -13.25
C PHE A 196 -1.60 -4.60 -13.92
N THR A 197 -1.99 -5.74 -14.50
CA THR A 197 -1.04 -6.62 -15.22
C THR A 197 -0.32 -5.87 -16.34
N ARG A 198 -1.07 -5.15 -17.18
CA ARG A 198 -0.48 -4.35 -18.27
C ARG A 198 0.46 -3.27 -17.74
N ARG A 199 0.10 -2.59 -16.65
CA ARG A 199 0.92 -1.54 -16.05
C ARG A 199 2.21 -2.13 -15.49
N LEU A 200 2.12 -3.16 -14.66
CA LEU A 200 3.27 -3.83 -14.07
C LEU A 200 4.22 -4.41 -15.12
N LEU A 201 3.66 -5.06 -16.14
CA LEU A 201 4.45 -5.61 -17.24
C LEU A 201 5.15 -4.50 -18.06
N SER A 202 4.45 -3.40 -18.32
CA SER A 202 5.05 -2.24 -19.00
C SER A 202 6.22 -1.65 -18.20
N ASP A 203 6.05 -1.47 -16.88
CA ASP A 203 7.07 -0.92 -16.01
C ASP A 203 8.28 -1.86 -15.91
N PHE A 204 8.05 -3.18 -15.78
CA PHE A 204 9.12 -4.20 -15.81
C PHE A 204 9.90 -4.18 -17.14
N LEU A 205 9.21 -4.18 -18.27
CA LEU A 205 9.85 -4.15 -19.58
C LEU A 205 10.62 -2.85 -19.83
N ALA A 206 10.11 -1.73 -19.34
CA ALA A 206 10.81 -0.44 -19.41
C ALA A 206 12.10 -0.48 -18.57
N LYS A 207 12.03 -0.99 -17.35
CA LYS A 207 13.19 -1.18 -16.47
C LYS A 207 14.23 -2.10 -17.11
N ARG A 208 13.83 -3.26 -17.62
CA ARG A 208 14.73 -4.21 -18.31
C ARG A 208 15.45 -3.58 -19.49
N ARG A 209 14.74 -2.75 -20.30
CA ARG A 209 15.36 -2.00 -21.40
C ARG A 209 16.36 -0.96 -20.91
N ALA A 210 16.01 -0.19 -19.89
CA ALA A 210 16.89 0.82 -19.31
C ALA A 210 18.16 0.19 -18.74
N PHE A 211 18.05 -0.93 -18.02
CA PHE A 211 19.20 -1.68 -17.46
C PHE A 211 20.11 -2.22 -18.56
N LYS A 212 19.54 -2.74 -19.66
CA LYS A 212 20.31 -3.16 -20.83
C LYS A 212 21.10 -2.00 -21.43
N GLN A 213 20.47 -0.85 -21.61
CA GLN A 213 21.10 0.33 -22.21
C GLN A 213 22.20 0.91 -21.33
N ALA A 214 22.02 0.87 -20.02
CA ALA A 214 22.99 1.37 -19.04
C ALA A 214 24.11 0.37 -18.73
N GLY A 215 24.04 -0.88 -19.19
CA GLY A 215 24.97 -1.94 -18.77
C GLY A 215 24.92 -2.23 -17.27
N ALA A 216 23.73 -2.11 -16.66
CA ALA A 216 23.55 -2.25 -15.23
C ALA A 216 23.87 -3.69 -14.76
N ALA A 217 24.50 -3.82 -13.57
CA ALA A 217 24.93 -5.12 -13.03
C ALA A 217 23.81 -6.15 -12.92
N ASP A 218 22.59 -5.72 -12.60
CA ASP A 218 21.44 -6.61 -12.44
C ASP A 218 20.68 -6.89 -13.76
N PHE A 219 21.22 -6.49 -14.93
CA PHE A 219 20.57 -6.75 -16.22
C PHE A 219 20.40 -8.24 -16.49
N ASP A 220 21.43 -9.03 -16.19
CA ASP A 220 21.40 -10.50 -16.41
C ASP A 220 20.27 -11.15 -15.61
N LEU A 221 20.09 -10.76 -14.35
CA LEU A 221 18.97 -11.21 -13.50
C LEU A 221 17.60 -10.95 -14.17
N LEU A 222 17.40 -9.74 -14.73
CA LEU A 222 16.15 -9.38 -15.42
C LEU A 222 16.00 -10.09 -16.78
N SER A 223 17.12 -10.41 -17.44
CA SER A 223 17.16 -11.08 -18.74
C SER A 223 16.85 -12.58 -18.62
N GLU A 224 17.32 -13.23 -17.56
CA GLU A 224 17.10 -14.65 -17.26
C GLU A 224 15.62 -15.02 -17.08
N LEU A 225 14.76 -14.04 -16.73
CA LEU A 225 13.32 -14.26 -16.65
C LEU A 225 12.68 -14.56 -18.03
N GLY A 226 13.38 -14.32 -19.13
CA GLY A 226 12.98 -14.73 -20.47
C GLY A 226 11.87 -13.90 -21.10
N ASP A 227 11.05 -14.57 -21.92
CA ASP A 227 9.94 -13.95 -22.63
C ASP A 227 8.68 -13.80 -21.76
N MET A 228 8.07 -12.63 -21.81
CA MET A 228 6.90 -12.25 -21.00
C MET A 228 5.59 -12.26 -21.82
N SER A 229 5.58 -12.77 -23.04
CA SER A 229 4.41 -12.78 -23.92
C SER A 229 3.21 -13.57 -23.38
N HIS A 230 3.48 -14.52 -22.49
CA HIS A 230 2.48 -15.36 -21.81
C HIS A 230 1.82 -14.68 -20.60
N VAL A 231 2.38 -13.58 -20.10
CA VAL A 231 1.88 -12.90 -18.89
C VAL A 231 0.59 -12.14 -19.22
N SER A 232 -0.54 -12.64 -18.74
CA SER A 232 -1.88 -12.15 -19.02
C SER A 232 -2.71 -11.79 -17.77
N SER A 233 -2.26 -12.21 -16.60
CA SER A 233 -2.90 -11.99 -15.31
C SER A 233 -1.90 -11.57 -14.23
N ILE A 234 -2.41 -11.10 -13.07
CA ILE A 234 -1.57 -10.82 -11.90
C ILE A 234 -0.87 -12.10 -11.44
N LEU A 235 -1.56 -13.23 -11.47
CA LEU A 235 -0.97 -14.51 -11.12
C LEU A 235 0.23 -14.85 -12.02
N ASP A 236 0.08 -14.69 -13.35
CA ASP A 236 1.17 -14.96 -14.30
C ASP A 236 2.35 -14.00 -14.06
N PHE A 237 2.06 -12.72 -13.77
CA PHE A 237 3.09 -11.72 -13.45
C PHE A 237 3.85 -12.10 -12.18
N ASP A 238 3.13 -12.47 -11.15
CA ASP A 238 3.74 -12.84 -9.87
C ASP A 238 4.54 -14.14 -9.97
N ASP A 239 4.10 -15.10 -10.78
CA ASP A 239 4.81 -16.36 -11.00
C ASP A 239 6.06 -16.18 -11.86
N ALA A 240 5.96 -15.40 -12.94
CA ALA A 240 7.04 -15.22 -13.90
C ALA A 240 8.08 -14.16 -13.49
N ILE A 241 7.71 -13.18 -12.67
CA ILE A 241 8.54 -12.01 -12.37
C ILE A 241 8.71 -11.82 -10.87
N THR A 242 7.62 -11.62 -10.11
CA THR A 242 7.72 -11.30 -8.68
C THR A 242 8.40 -12.42 -7.91
N ALA A 243 7.97 -13.66 -8.09
CA ALA A 243 8.49 -14.78 -7.34
C ALA A 243 10.00 -15.01 -7.60
N PRO A 244 10.48 -15.17 -8.84
CA PRO A 244 11.91 -15.44 -9.07
C PRO A 244 12.80 -14.24 -8.68
N LEU A 245 12.37 -13.00 -8.88
CA LEU A 245 13.16 -11.82 -8.50
C LEU A 245 13.37 -11.68 -6.99
N HIS A 246 12.50 -12.29 -6.18
CA HIS A 246 12.54 -12.14 -4.73
C HIS A 246 12.77 -13.46 -3.99
N GLY A 247 13.19 -14.52 -4.71
CA GLY A 247 13.57 -15.81 -4.12
C GLY A 247 12.40 -16.63 -3.58
N PHE A 248 11.18 -16.42 -4.11
CA PHE A 248 10.04 -17.30 -3.89
C PHE A 248 10.05 -18.41 -4.94
N ARG A 249 9.55 -19.59 -4.57
CA ARG A 249 9.49 -20.75 -5.49
C ARG A 249 8.54 -20.53 -6.66
N ASN A 250 7.43 -19.84 -6.41
CA ASN A 250 6.35 -19.49 -7.34
C ASN A 250 5.38 -18.49 -6.71
N ALA A 251 4.35 -18.06 -7.44
CA ALA A 251 3.35 -17.12 -6.94
C ALA A 251 2.63 -17.63 -5.68
N SER A 252 2.37 -18.93 -5.57
CA SER A 252 1.70 -19.51 -4.39
C SER A 252 2.54 -19.37 -3.12
N ASP A 253 3.85 -19.65 -3.21
CA ASP A 253 4.82 -19.48 -2.11
C ASP A 253 4.93 -17.99 -1.73
N TYR A 254 4.95 -17.11 -2.72
CA TYR A 254 4.91 -15.65 -2.51
C TYR A 254 3.65 -15.24 -1.74
N TYR A 255 2.47 -15.66 -2.20
CA TYR A 255 1.20 -15.30 -1.57
C TYR A 255 1.11 -15.84 -0.14
N GLU A 256 1.52 -17.08 0.10
CA GLU A 256 1.52 -17.70 1.42
C GLU A 256 2.40 -16.92 2.42
N ARG A 257 3.62 -16.59 2.01
CA ARG A 257 4.61 -15.94 2.88
C ARG A 257 4.38 -14.43 3.04
N CYS A 258 3.67 -13.79 2.11
CA CYS A 258 3.49 -12.35 2.09
C CYS A 258 2.08 -11.88 2.47
N SER A 259 1.09 -12.77 2.58
CA SER A 259 -0.25 -12.43 3.07
C SER A 259 -0.22 -12.07 4.56
N SER A 260 -0.84 -10.95 4.90
CA SER A 260 -0.88 -10.48 6.30
C SER A 260 -1.89 -11.22 7.18
N ILE A 261 -2.81 -11.97 6.59
CA ILE A 261 -3.91 -12.64 7.32
C ILE A 261 -3.44 -13.46 8.53
N ASN A 262 -2.35 -14.22 8.37
CA ASN A 262 -1.82 -15.10 9.41
C ASN A 262 -1.01 -14.33 10.49
N LEU A 263 -0.71 -13.06 10.25
CA LEU A 263 0.09 -12.22 11.13
C LEU A 263 -0.78 -11.28 12.00
N LEU A 264 -2.06 -11.10 11.64
CA LEU A 264 -2.98 -10.23 12.37
C LEU A 264 -3.10 -10.55 13.88
N PRO A 265 -3.08 -11.84 14.32
CA PRO A 265 -3.13 -12.16 15.75
C PRO A 265 -1.92 -11.65 16.56
N HIS A 266 -0.80 -11.36 15.89
CA HIS A 266 0.46 -10.95 16.53
C HIS A 266 0.63 -9.43 16.60
N ILE A 267 -0.27 -8.65 16.01
CA ILE A 267 -0.19 -7.18 16.03
C ILE A 267 -0.47 -6.65 17.43
N ALA A 268 0.51 -5.99 18.03
CA ALA A 268 0.41 -5.39 19.35
C ALA A 268 0.02 -3.89 19.32
N VAL A 269 0.36 -3.20 18.23
CA VAL A 269 0.06 -1.77 18.04
C VAL A 269 -1.45 -1.57 17.81
N PRO A 270 -2.10 -0.58 18.45
CA PRO A 270 -3.49 -0.22 18.15
C PRO A 270 -3.70 0.02 16.65
N THR A 271 -4.44 -0.88 16.00
CA THR A 271 -4.57 -0.92 14.54
C THR A 271 -6.03 -0.95 14.10
N LEU A 272 -6.40 -0.02 13.21
CA LEU A 272 -7.70 0.05 12.58
C LEU A 272 -7.63 -0.50 11.15
N LEU A 273 -8.48 -1.49 10.84
CA LEU A 273 -8.68 -2.02 9.50
C LEU A 273 -9.98 -1.43 8.95
N ILE A 274 -9.92 -0.72 7.82
CA ILE A 274 -11.09 -0.15 7.14
C ILE A 274 -11.33 -0.89 5.84
N GLN A 275 -12.53 -1.48 5.69
CA GLN A 275 -12.87 -2.32 4.54
C GLN A 275 -14.31 -2.10 4.10
N ALA A 276 -14.59 -2.28 2.81
CA ALA A 276 -15.94 -2.25 2.26
C ALA A 276 -16.37 -3.64 1.77
N ARG A 277 -17.64 -4.01 2.00
CA ARG A 277 -18.22 -5.28 1.51
C ARG A 277 -18.34 -5.31 -0.02
N ASP A 278 -18.49 -4.13 -0.64
CA ASP A 278 -18.61 -3.96 -2.09
C ASP A 278 -17.28 -3.62 -2.78
N ASP A 279 -16.14 -3.89 -2.12
CA ASP A 279 -14.82 -3.73 -2.73
C ASP A 279 -14.66 -4.67 -3.93
N PRO A 280 -14.47 -4.16 -5.16
CA PRO A 280 -14.41 -4.99 -6.35
C PRO A 280 -13.11 -5.80 -6.50
N LEU A 281 -12.07 -5.50 -5.69
CA LEU A 281 -10.77 -6.15 -5.76
C LEU A 281 -10.56 -7.14 -4.61
N ILE A 282 -11.19 -6.89 -3.46
CA ILE A 282 -11.01 -7.68 -2.25
C ILE A 282 -12.29 -8.46 -1.96
N PRO A 283 -12.35 -9.76 -2.29
CA PRO A 283 -13.55 -10.55 -2.03
C PRO A 283 -13.76 -10.75 -0.52
N LEU A 284 -15.01 -10.90 -0.09
CA LEU A 284 -15.34 -11.11 1.32
C LEU A 284 -14.60 -12.31 1.94
N SER A 285 -14.32 -13.34 1.14
CA SER A 285 -13.58 -14.53 1.57
C SER A 285 -12.11 -14.24 1.90
N ALA A 286 -11.57 -13.10 1.44
CA ALA A 286 -10.19 -12.68 1.75
C ALA A 286 -10.09 -11.86 3.04
N LEU A 287 -11.23 -11.48 3.65
CA LEU A 287 -11.26 -10.71 4.88
C LEU A 287 -11.00 -11.60 6.11
N PRO A 288 -10.41 -11.04 7.17
CA PRO A 288 -10.20 -11.78 8.40
C PRO A 288 -11.52 -12.08 9.14
N ASP A 289 -11.61 -13.27 9.72
CA ASP A 289 -12.60 -13.55 10.75
C ASP A 289 -12.23 -12.76 12.02
N PRO A 290 -13.20 -12.25 12.80
CA PRO A 290 -12.91 -11.56 14.07
C PRO A 290 -12.00 -12.32 15.03
N ARG A 291 -11.99 -13.66 14.96
CA ARG A 291 -11.11 -14.52 15.78
C ARG A 291 -9.64 -14.49 15.34
N GLN A 292 -9.36 -14.01 14.16
CA GLN A 292 -8.01 -13.83 13.62
C GLN A 292 -7.40 -12.46 13.97
N LEU A 293 -8.17 -11.59 14.61
CA LEU A 293 -7.71 -10.28 15.03
C LEU A 293 -7.08 -10.33 16.43
N SER A 294 -6.01 -9.59 16.63
CA SER A 294 -5.46 -9.36 17.97
C SER A 294 -6.38 -8.47 18.82
N ALA A 295 -6.14 -8.41 20.12
CA ALA A 295 -6.86 -7.48 21.01
C ALA A 295 -6.62 -6.00 20.68
N SER A 296 -5.52 -5.68 19.96
CA SER A 296 -5.16 -4.32 19.53
C SER A 296 -5.71 -3.97 18.16
N THR A 297 -6.33 -4.92 17.44
CA THR A 297 -6.78 -4.73 16.07
C THR A 297 -8.31 -4.70 15.99
N ARG A 298 -8.86 -3.69 15.33
CA ARG A 298 -10.31 -3.52 15.09
C ARG A 298 -10.58 -3.48 13.59
N LEU A 299 -11.60 -4.23 13.12
CA LEU A 299 -12.10 -4.18 11.75
C LEU A 299 -13.38 -3.34 11.69
N GLU A 300 -13.37 -2.28 10.91
CA GLU A 300 -14.55 -1.53 10.47
C GLU A 300 -14.91 -1.97 9.05
N LEU A 301 -16.05 -2.64 8.92
CA LEU A 301 -16.53 -3.20 7.67
C LEU A 301 -17.82 -2.51 7.25
N SER A 302 -17.73 -1.53 6.36
CA SER A 302 -18.88 -0.83 5.81
C SER A 302 -19.57 -1.64 4.70
N ALA A 303 -20.88 -1.45 4.53
CA ALA A 303 -21.64 -2.09 3.45
C ALA A 303 -21.20 -1.60 2.06
N LYS A 304 -20.76 -0.36 1.98
CA LYS A 304 -20.38 0.36 0.76
C LYS A 304 -19.03 1.03 0.96
N GLY A 305 -18.36 1.46 -0.13
CA GLY A 305 -17.09 2.17 -0.06
C GLY A 305 -16.15 1.89 -1.22
N GLY A 306 -16.29 0.73 -1.87
CA GLY A 306 -15.41 0.30 -2.96
C GLY A 306 -13.97 0.08 -2.50
N HIS A 307 -13.04 0.05 -3.46
CA HIS A 307 -11.61 -0.11 -3.19
C HIS A 307 -10.95 1.25 -2.97
N VAL A 308 -10.58 1.55 -1.75
CA VAL A 308 -9.98 2.84 -1.34
C VAL A 308 -10.88 4.04 -1.76
N GLY A 309 -12.16 3.84 -2.00
CA GLY A 309 -13.12 4.86 -2.42
C GLY A 309 -13.54 5.73 -1.24
N PHE A 310 -14.50 5.27 -0.48
CA PHE A 310 -15.04 5.90 0.71
C PHE A 310 -15.40 7.39 0.53
N VAL A 311 -16.01 7.73 -0.63
CA VAL A 311 -16.44 9.09 -0.93
C VAL A 311 -17.79 9.35 -0.26
N SER A 312 -17.81 10.25 0.72
CA SER A 312 -18.98 10.62 1.51
C SER A 312 -19.33 12.11 1.38
N GLY A 313 -20.43 12.51 2.01
CA GLY A 313 -20.83 13.91 2.13
C GLY A 313 -21.53 14.50 0.91
N ARG A 314 -21.92 15.79 1.03
CA ARG A 314 -22.63 16.52 -0.03
C ARG A 314 -21.70 17.06 -1.12
N ASN A 315 -20.40 17.23 -0.81
CA ASN A 315 -19.42 17.93 -1.63
C ASN A 315 -18.20 17.06 -1.99
N SER A 316 -18.36 15.77 -2.21
CA SER A 316 -17.26 14.86 -2.58
C SER A 316 -16.05 14.87 -1.62
N ASN A 317 -16.25 15.23 -0.36
CA ASN A 317 -15.17 15.18 0.62
C ASN A 317 -14.81 13.74 0.94
N TRP A 318 -13.54 13.49 0.99
CA TRP A 318 -12.95 12.21 1.43
C TRP A 318 -13.02 12.13 2.96
N LEU A 319 -13.29 10.94 3.47
CA LEU A 319 -12.99 10.62 4.86
C LEU A 319 -11.52 10.35 5.05
#